data_c0f6751d2371f789a4203f0003d48ecc
#
_entry.id   c0f6751d2371f789a4203f0003d48ecc
#
_cell.length_a   1.000
_cell.length_b   1.000
_cell.length_c   1.000
_cell.angle_alpha   90.00
_cell.angle_beta   90.00
_cell.angle_gamma   90.00
#
_symmetry.space_group_name_H-M   'P 1'
#
loop_
_entity.id
_entity.type
_entity.pdbx_description
1 polymer ?
#
loop_
_entity_poly.entity_id
_entity_poly.type
_entity_poly.pdbx_seq_one_letter_code
_entity_poly.pdbx_strand_id
1 'polypeptide(L)'
;MQGPTIKTYFAKRMGLDPQKIVNVAVTPCTAKKYEIRRDEMNAAARHLGINGMRDMDYVITTRELAMLAKDENIDFTALEDKAYDDFMGLGSGAGVIFGNTGGVMEAAVRSAYTFVTKKTAPAALYDLKPVRGLEGIKEASVDIDGLKVKVAIVYGTANVRKLIEKIKSGEKSYHFVEVMTCPGGCIGGGGQPKDREYKGDALRAKRIEGLYKRDDSMQLRLSHENPEIIKLYEEFYGEPLSELAEQMLHTVYFDRSADLGGVYIAPTEIQSAAGLKQFRCKVCGYIYEGVSLPEDYICPTCGVGAEMFEEVR
;
A
#
# COMPACT_ATOMS: atom_id res chain seq x y z
N MET A 1 -2.82 6.84 -4.69
CA MET A 1 -3.90 7.12 -3.72
C MET A 1 -4.01 8.61 -3.41
N GLN A 2 -3.04 9.27 -2.76
CA GLN A 2 -3.19 10.69 -2.37
C GLN A 2 -3.25 11.66 -3.57
N GLY A 3 -2.48 11.43 -4.63
CA GLY A 3 -2.48 12.29 -5.81
C GLY A 3 -3.86 12.47 -6.47
N PRO A 4 -4.55 11.39 -6.84
CA PRO A 4 -5.90 11.52 -7.38
C PRO A 4 -6.88 12.16 -6.39
N THR A 5 -6.79 11.87 -5.08
CA THR A 5 -7.62 12.52 -4.05
C THR A 5 -7.40 14.04 -4.02
N ILE A 6 -6.17 14.50 -4.13
CA ILE A 6 -5.85 15.94 -4.16
C ILE A 6 -6.45 16.59 -5.42
N LYS A 7 -6.25 15.99 -6.59
CA LYS A 7 -6.73 16.56 -7.87
C LYS A 7 -8.26 16.42 -8.08
N THR A 8 -8.97 15.70 -7.22
CA THR A 8 -10.42 15.56 -7.27
C THR A 8 -11.09 16.21 -6.08
N TYR A 9 -11.10 15.52 -4.95
CA TYR A 9 -11.80 15.95 -3.74
C TYR A 9 -11.29 17.30 -3.21
N PHE A 10 -9.96 17.43 -3.02
CA PHE A 10 -9.40 18.68 -2.50
C PHE A 10 -9.60 19.84 -3.50
N ALA A 11 -9.32 19.63 -4.78
CA ALA A 11 -9.53 20.63 -5.81
C ALA A 11 -10.97 21.16 -5.80
N LYS A 12 -11.95 20.25 -5.78
CA LYS A 12 -13.39 20.58 -5.69
C LYS A 12 -13.72 21.36 -4.42
N ARG A 13 -13.24 20.91 -3.27
CA ARG A 13 -13.52 21.54 -1.97
C ARG A 13 -12.95 22.94 -1.86
N MET A 14 -11.79 23.19 -2.45
CA MET A 14 -11.12 24.48 -2.45
C MET A 14 -11.50 25.39 -3.63
N GLY A 15 -12.32 24.91 -4.56
CA GLY A 15 -12.67 25.66 -5.77
C GLY A 15 -11.47 25.87 -6.72
N LEU A 16 -10.52 24.96 -6.71
CA LEU A 16 -9.30 25.03 -7.53
C LEU A 16 -9.47 24.26 -8.84
N ASP A 17 -8.80 24.76 -9.89
CA ASP A 17 -8.66 24.03 -11.14
C ASP A 17 -7.66 22.85 -10.94
N PRO A 18 -8.10 21.58 -11.07
CA PRO A 18 -7.23 20.43 -10.88
C PRO A 18 -6.01 20.39 -11.81
N GLN A 19 -6.12 20.99 -12.99
CA GLN A 19 -5.00 21.06 -13.96
C GLN A 19 -3.89 22.03 -13.51
N LYS A 20 -4.18 22.95 -12.60
CA LYS A 20 -3.21 23.89 -12.03
C LYS A 20 -2.56 23.39 -10.75
N ILE A 21 -3.03 22.26 -10.20
CA ILE A 21 -2.43 21.66 -9.03
C ILE A 21 -1.21 20.82 -9.44
N VAL A 22 -0.08 21.12 -8.84
CA VAL A 22 1.16 20.36 -9.01
C VAL A 22 1.40 19.51 -7.77
N ASN A 23 1.28 18.19 -7.93
CA ASN A 23 1.54 17.22 -6.88
C ASN A 23 3.03 16.81 -6.89
N VAL A 24 3.72 17.06 -5.79
CA VAL A 24 5.12 16.65 -5.61
C VAL A 24 5.21 15.66 -4.46
N ALA A 25 5.70 14.44 -4.72
CA ALA A 25 5.94 13.45 -3.69
C ALA A 25 7.41 13.45 -3.25
N VAL A 26 7.64 13.59 -1.94
CA VAL A 26 8.94 13.35 -1.33
C VAL A 26 8.97 11.91 -0.82
N THR A 27 9.92 11.10 -1.32
CA THR A 27 9.91 9.66 -1.07
C THR A 27 11.33 9.08 -0.96
N PRO A 28 11.53 8.03 -0.16
CA PRO A 28 12.81 7.32 -0.10
C PRO A 28 13.10 6.46 -1.35
N CYS A 29 12.21 6.48 -2.36
CA CYS A 29 12.17 5.51 -3.45
C CYS A 29 12.53 6.14 -4.80
N THR A 30 13.49 5.57 -5.52
CA THR A 30 13.82 5.98 -6.89
C THR A 30 12.83 5.42 -7.93
N ALA A 31 12.26 4.23 -7.68
CA ALA A 31 11.30 3.61 -8.58
C ALA A 31 9.97 4.40 -8.70
N LYS A 32 9.63 5.20 -7.70
CA LYS A 32 8.47 6.11 -7.75
C LYS A 32 8.56 7.14 -8.88
N LYS A 33 9.77 7.51 -9.31
CA LYS A 33 9.97 8.39 -10.48
C LYS A 33 9.47 7.75 -11.78
N TYR A 34 9.58 6.43 -11.91
CA TYR A 34 9.01 5.67 -13.01
C TYR A 34 7.50 5.44 -12.81
N GLU A 35 7.11 5.03 -11.61
CA GLU A 35 5.71 4.70 -11.30
C GLU A 35 4.73 5.81 -11.68
N ILE A 36 5.04 7.07 -11.38
CA ILE A 36 4.16 8.21 -11.72
C ILE A 36 4.01 8.45 -13.23
N ARG A 37 4.88 7.83 -14.04
CA ARG A 37 4.86 7.95 -15.51
C ARG A 37 4.09 6.83 -16.19
N ARG A 38 3.68 5.81 -15.44
CA ARG A 38 2.86 4.73 -15.97
C ARG A 38 1.53 5.29 -16.48
N ASP A 39 1.06 4.80 -17.61
CA ASP A 39 -0.14 5.34 -18.26
C ASP A 39 -1.41 5.10 -17.44
N GLU A 40 -1.43 4.05 -16.63
CA GLU A 40 -2.51 3.71 -15.72
C GLU A 40 -2.57 4.58 -14.45
N MET A 41 -1.54 5.40 -14.17
CA MET A 41 -1.49 6.32 -13.02
C MET A 41 -2.17 7.67 -13.32
N ASN A 42 -3.45 7.60 -13.66
CA ASN A 42 -4.26 8.73 -14.15
C ASN A 42 -5.71 8.66 -13.64
N ALA A 43 -5.92 8.16 -12.42
CA ALA A 43 -7.27 7.95 -11.86
C ALA A 43 -8.09 9.24 -11.81
N ALA A 44 -7.48 10.36 -11.39
CA ALA A 44 -8.13 11.67 -11.38
C ALA A 44 -8.54 12.13 -12.80
N ALA A 45 -7.67 11.90 -13.79
CA ALA A 45 -7.94 12.25 -15.19
C ALA A 45 -9.16 11.48 -15.72
N ARG A 46 -9.21 10.18 -15.47
CA ARG A 46 -10.36 9.33 -15.86
C ARG A 46 -11.65 9.77 -15.18
N HIS A 47 -11.58 10.02 -13.87
CA HIS A 47 -12.76 10.44 -13.09
C HIS A 47 -13.33 11.80 -13.55
N LEU A 48 -12.45 12.75 -13.88
CA LEU A 48 -12.84 14.10 -14.28
C LEU A 48 -13.05 14.26 -15.79
N GLY A 49 -12.69 13.26 -16.61
CA GLY A 49 -12.71 13.37 -18.06
C GLY A 49 -11.65 14.34 -18.62
N ILE A 50 -10.54 14.55 -17.93
CA ILE A 50 -9.47 15.48 -18.32
C ILE A 50 -8.27 14.72 -18.88
N ASN A 51 -8.15 14.69 -20.19
CA ASN A 51 -7.06 13.97 -20.84
C ASN A 51 -5.68 14.58 -20.52
N GLY A 52 -4.69 13.71 -20.33
CA GLY A 52 -3.29 14.09 -20.12
C GLY A 52 -2.92 14.56 -18.71
N MET A 53 -3.90 14.73 -17.81
CA MET A 53 -3.63 15.06 -16.43
C MET A 53 -3.08 13.82 -15.69
N ARG A 54 -2.03 13.99 -14.91
CA ARG A 54 -1.43 12.94 -14.09
C ARG A 54 -1.85 13.09 -12.63
N ASP A 55 -1.92 11.97 -11.92
CA ASP A 55 -2.21 11.97 -10.48
C ASP A 55 -1.07 12.60 -9.68
N MET A 56 0.18 12.28 -10.04
CA MET A 56 1.39 12.85 -9.47
C MET A 56 2.23 13.48 -10.59
N ASP A 57 2.73 14.68 -10.36
CA ASP A 57 3.49 15.42 -11.36
C ASP A 57 4.99 15.20 -11.19
N TYR A 58 5.50 15.23 -9.95
CA TYR A 58 6.92 15.09 -9.65
C TYR A 58 7.14 14.14 -8.46
N VAL A 59 8.30 13.49 -8.51
CA VAL A 59 8.86 12.73 -7.37
C VAL A 59 10.28 13.22 -7.13
N ILE A 60 10.53 13.69 -5.92
CA ILE A 60 11.88 13.95 -5.41
C ILE A 60 12.18 12.95 -4.28
N THR A 61 13.41 12.50 -4.25
CA THR A 61 13.85 11.59 -3.18
C THR A 61 14.21 12.37 -1.92
N THR A 62 14.20 11.71 -0.79
CA THR A 62 14.63 12.30 0.50
C THR A 62 16.04 12.89 0.39
N ARG A 63 16.93 12.25 -0.39
CA ARG A 63 18.30 12.76 -0.63
C ARG A 63 18.28 14.02 -1.52
N GLU A 64 17.45 14.05 -2.55
CA GLU A 64 17.32 15.24 -3.40
C GLU A 64 16.72 16.41 -2.62
N LEU A 65 15.76 16.17 -1.72
CA LEU A 65 15.26 17.20 -0.82
C LEU A 65 16.37 17.76 0.07
N ALA A 66 17.22 16.88 0.64
CA ALA A 66 18.36 17.32 1.44
C ALA A 66 19.39 18.14 0.63
N MET A 67 19.59 17.78 -0.64
CA MET A 67 20.45 18.57 -1.55
C MET A 67 19.84 19.94 -1.86
N LEU A 68 18.54 19.99 -2.19
CA LEU A 68 17.82 21.23 -2.40
C LEU A 68 17.91 22.15 -1.19
N ALA A 69 17.66 21.63 0.00
CA ALA A 69 17.76 22.42 1.23
C ALA A 69 19.18 23.00 1.44
N LYS A 70 20.21 22.22 1.09
CA LYS A 70 21.60 22.68 1.15
C LYS A 70 21.88 23.76 0.11
N ASP A 71 21.42 23.58 -1.13
CA ASP A 71 21.66 24.53 -2.23
C ASP A 71 20.94 25.87 -1.98
N GLU A 72 19.76 25.82 -1.33
CA GLU A 72 18.99 27.00 -0.90
C GLU A 72 19.45 27.57 0.46
N ASN A 73 20.51 27.01 1.06
CA ASN A 73 21.04 27.42 2.37
C ASN A 73 19.99 27.42 3.49
N ILE A 74 19.07 26.44 3.50
CA ILE A 74 18.05 26.29 4.55
C ILE A 74 18.72 25.73 5.80
N ASP A 75 18.74 26.52 6.87
CA ASP A 75 19.17 26.08 8.20
C ASP A 75 17.98 25.53 8.98
N PHE A 76 17.84 24.22 9.01
CA PHE A 76 16.76 23.54 9.74
C PHE A 76 16.78 23.82 11.25
N THR A 77 17.92 24.22 11.82
CA THR A 77 18.03 24.52 13.27
C THR A 77 17.48 25.89 13.61
N ALA A 78 17.37 26.77 12.62
CA ALA A 78 16.84 28.11 12.76
C ALA A 78 15.34 28.22 12.38
N LEU A 79 14.73 27.14 11.88
CA LEU A 79 13.31 27.14 11.51
C LEU A 79 12.43 27.03 12.76
N GLU A 80 11.34 27.79 12.75
CA GLU A 80 10.28 27.61 13.72
C GLU A 80 9.43 26.37 13.41
N ASP A 81 8.96 25.71 14.45
CA ASP A 81 8.01 24.60 14.30
C ASP A 81 6.70 25.12 13.70
N LYS A 82 6.22 24.46 12.65
CA LYS A 82 4.97 24.78 11.99
C LYS A 82 4.14 23.51 11.81
N ALA A 83 2.84 23.61 12.02
CA ALA A 83 1.92 22.53 11.70
C ALA A 83 1.81 22.33 10.18
N TYR A 84 1.41 21.13 9.77
CA TYR A 84 0.98 20.89 8.39
C TYR A 84 -0.29 21.69 8.08
N ASP A 85 -0.51 21.97 6.80
CA ASP A 85 -1.73 22.59 6.34
C ASP A 85 -2.95 21.72 6.66
N ASP A 86 -4.08 22.35 6.92
CA ASP A 86 -5.36 21.69 7.19
C ASP A 86 -5.80 20.91 5.98
N PHE A 87 -5.96 19.83 5.81
CA PHE A 87 -6.36 18.91 4.77
C PHE A 87 -5.35 17.77 4.57
N MET A 88 -5.71 16.63 5.14
CA MET A 88 -4.92 15.41 5.09
C MET A 88 -3.49 15.59 5.63
N GLY A 89 -3.30 16.58 6.51
CA GLY A 89 -2.04 16.81 7.21
C GLY A 89 -1.85 15.91 8.42
N LEU A 90 -2.92 15.29 8.90
CA LEU A 90 -2.88 14.43 10.08
C LEU A 90 -2.43 13.01 9.72
N GLY A 91 -1.28 12.61 10.24
CA GLY A 91 -0.76 11.24 10.09
C GLY A 91 -1.12 10.34 11.26
N SER A 92 -1.11 9.03 11.05
CA SER A 92 -1.25 8.02 12.11
C SER A 92 0.04 7.23 12.31
N GLY A 93 0.23 6.64 13.50
CA GLY A 93 1.33 5.74 13.76
C GLY A 93 1.37 4.56 12.79
N ALA A 94 0.21 4.01 12.45
CA ALA A 94 0.10 2.99 11.41
C ALA A 94 0.65 3.46 10.06
N GLY A 95 0.38 4.72 9.66
CA GLY A 95 0.95 5.30 8.43
C GLY A 95 2.47 5.46 8.49
N VAL A 96 3.00 5.83 9.66
CA VAL A 96 4.45 5.99 9.88
C VAL A 96 5.20 4.67 9.67
N ILE A 97 4.70 3.57 10.25
CA ILE A 97 5.38 2.27 10.16
C ILE A 97 5.32 1.63 8.77
N PHE A 98 4.54 2.14 7.82
CA PHE A 98 4.56 1.69 6.42
C PHE A 98 5.95 1.75 5.78
N GLY A 99 6.83 2.60 6.30
CA GLY A 99 8.21 2.67 5.86
C GLY A 99 9.05 1.43 6.15
N ASN A 100 8.62 0.56 7.05
CA ASN A 100 9.32 -0.65 7.46
C ASN A 100 8.76 -1.90 6.79
N THR A 101 9.62 -2.90 6.58
CA THR A 101 9.16 -4.25 6.29
C THR A 101 8.41 -4.83 7.50
N GLY A 102 7.19 -5.27 7.28
CA GLY A 102 6.26 -5.72 8.31
C GLY A 102 5.32 -4.62 8.84
N GLY A 103 5.60 -3.35 8.52
CA GLY A 103 4.80 -2.23 9.01
C GLY A 103 3.43 -2.13 8.35
N VAL A 104 3.32 -2.42 7.06
CA VAL A 104 2.02 -2.46 6.35
C VAL A 104 1.18 -3.60 6.90
N MET A 105 1.78 -4.78 7.12
CA MET A 105 1.12 -5.92 7.73
C MET A 105 0.60 -5.59 9.13
N GLU A 106 1.44 -5.01 9.98
CA GLU A 106 1.06 -4.63 11.34
C GLU A 106 -0.09 -3.61 11.33
N ALA A 107 -0.03 -2.59 10.47
CA ALA A 107 -1.09 -1.61 10.30
C ALA A 107 -2.40 -2.24 9.81
N ALA A 108 -2.32 -3.15 8.84
CA ALA A 108 -3.48 -3.87 8.31
C ALA A 108 -4.16 -4.74 9.38
N VAL A 109 -3.37 -5.47 10.17
CA VAL A 109 -3.89 -6.33 11.24
C VAL A 109 -4.57 -5.51 12.35
N ARG A 110 -4.00 -4.36 12.73
CA ARG A 110 -4.61 -3.44 13.69
C ARG A 110 -6.02 -3.03 13.24
N SER A 111 -6.18 -2.63 11.98
CA SER A 111 -7.48 -2.22 11.42
C SER A 111 -8.42 -3.41 11.20
N ALA A 112 -7.91 -4.53 10.69
CA ALA A 112 -8.70 -5.73 10.44
C ALA A 112 -9.35 -6.26 11.71
N TYR A 113 -8.62 -6.26 12.83
CA TYR A 113 -9.18 -6.66 14.11
C TYR A 113 -10.42 -5.84 14.46
N THR A 114 -10.34 -4.51 14.38
CA THR A 114 -11.45 -3.62 14.69
C THR A 114 -12.62 -3.81 13.72
N PHE A 115 -12.36 -3.96 12.43
CA PHE A 115 -13.42 -4.15 11.44
C PHE A 115 -14.17 -5.47 11.60
N VAL A 116 -13.46 -6.54 11.92
CA VAL A 116 -14.07 -7.87 12.10
C VAL A 116 -14.80 -7.99 13.45
N THR A 117 -14.16 -7.54 14.52
CA THR A 117 -14.67 -7.78 15.88
C THR A 117 -15.54 -6.65 16.41
N LYS A 118 -15.49 -5.46 15.79
CA LYS A 118 -16.07 -4.21 16.29
C LYS A 118 -15.55 -3.80 17.68
N LYS A 119 -14.40 -4.35 18.08
CA LYS A 119 -13.72 -4.04 19.35
C LYS A 119 -12.41 -3.30 19.08
N THR A 120 -11.92 -2.56 20.07
CA THR A 120 -10.57 -1.97 20.01
C THR A 120 -9.51 -3.06 19.91
N ALA A 121 -8.52 -2.86 19.04
CA ALA A 121 -7.43 -3.80 18.89
C ALA A 121 -6.64 -3.95 20.20
N PRO A 122 -6.32 -5.18 20.64
CA PRO A 122 -5.57 -5.41 21.88
C PRO A 122 -4.13 -4.91 21.74
N ALA A 123 -3.50 -4.57 22.88
CA ALA A 123 -2.14 -4.03 22.93
C ALA A 123 -1.11 -4.89 22.18
N ALA A 124 -1.27 -6.20 22.16
CA ALA A 124 -0.39 -7.13 21.45
C ALA A 124 -0.32 -6.88 19.93
N LEU A 125 -1.37 -6.30 19.33
CA LEU A 125 -1.39 -5.95 17.91
C LEU A 125 -0.68 -4.62 17.58
N TYR A 126 -0.33 -3.85 18.60
CA TYR A 126 0.50 -2.64 18.45
C TYR A 126 2.01 -2.92 18.58
N ASP A 127 2.39 -4.13 18.94
CA ASP A 127 3.78 -4.58 19.03
C ASP A 127 3.92 -6.00 18.48
N LEU A 128 3.65 -6.16 17.18
CA LEU A 128 3.66 -7.45 16.52
C LEU A 128 5.09 -7.89 16.18
N LYS A 129 5.88 -8.23 17.22
CA LYS A 129 7.30 -8.60 17.10
C LYS A 129 7.65 -9.62 16.02
N PRO A 130 6.85 -10.69 15.80
CA PRO A 130 7.17 -11.68 14.77
C PRO A 130 7.27 -11.13 13.35
N VAL A 131 6.64 -9.99 13.05
CA VAL A 131 6.68 -9.38 11.71
C VAL A 131 7.75 -8.29 11.59
N ARG A 132 8.42 -7.94 12.68
CA ARG A 132 9.46 -6.90 12.74
C ARG A 132 10.84 -7.49 12.43
N GLY A 133 11.82 -6.63 12.16
CA GLY A 133 13.22 -7.01 11.95
C GLY A 133 13.62 -7.16 10.49
N LEU A 134 14.86 -7.58 10.27
CA LEU A 134 15.53 -7.59 8.96
C LEU A 134 15.67 -9.00 8.35
N GLU A 135 14.87 -9.96 8.75
CA GLU A 135 14.80 -11.25 8.07
C GLU A 135 14.07 -11.08 6.74
N GLY A 136 14.63 -11.67 5.68
CA GLY A 136 14.13 -11.52 4.31
C GLY A 136 12.74 -12.13 4.08
N ILE A 137 12.37 -13.16 4.84
CA ILE A 137 11.03 -13.75 4.90
C ILE A 137 10.68 -13.96 6.36
N LYS A 138 9.55 -13.44 6.79
CA LYS A 138 9.00 -13.60 8.14
C LYS A 138 7.57 -14.13 8.04
N GLU A 139 7.20 -14.98 8.94
CA GLU A 139 5.88 -15.60 9.00
C GLU A 139 5.30 -15.42 10.40
N ALA A 140 4.01 -15.14 10.48
CA ALA A 140 3.30 -15.06 11.73
C ALA A 140 1.88 -15.62 11.60
N SER A 141 1.30 -15.97 12.73
CA SER A 141 -0.13 -16.25 12.85
C SER A 141 -0.71 -15.30 13.88
N VAL A 142 -1.73 -14.57 13.48
CA VAL A 142 -2.43 -13.61 14.31
C VAL A 142 -3.83 -14.12 14.59
N ASP A 143 -4.22 -14.11 15.86
CA ASP A 143 -5.58 -14.45 16.25
C ASP A 143 -6.47 -13.20 16.19
N ILE A 144 -7.55 -13.29 15.40
CA ILE A 144 -8.57 -12.25 15.29
C ILE A 144 -9.88 -12.87 15.78
N ASP A 145 -10.12 -12.78 17.09
CA ASP A 145 -11.33 -13.29 17.77
C ASP A 145 -11.62 -14.76 17.45
N GLY A 146 -10.59 -15.62 17.53
CA GLY A 146 -10.65 -17.05 17.22
C GLY A 146 -10.31 -17.43 15.79
N LEU A 147 -10.25 -16.47 14.86
CA LEU A 147 -9.79 -16.70 13.49
C LEU A 147 -8.26 -16.58 13.42
N LYS A 148 -7.58 -17.68 13.15
CA LYS A 148 -6.12 -17.72 12.95
C LYS A 148 -5.75 -17.22 11.55
N VAL A 149 -5.34 -15.97 11.45
CA VAL A 149 -4.87 -15.34 10.22
C VAL A 149 -3.37 -15.59 10.04
N LYS A 150 -3.01 -16.36 9.03
CA LYS A 150 -1.61 -16.62 8.66
C LYS A 150 -1.13 -15.51 7.76
N VAL A 151 0.01 -14.91 8.09
CA VAL A 151 0.59 -13.78 7.35
C VAL A 151 2.05 -14.07 7.00
N ALA A 152 2.51 -13.52 5.87
CA ALA A 152 3.92 -13.51 5.50
C ALA A 152 4.37 -12.11 5.11
N ILE A 153 5.60 -11.79 5.47
CA ILE A 153 6.26 -10.54 5.13
C ILE A 153 7.55 -10.89 4.40
N VAL A 154 7.73 -10.34 3.22
CA VAL A 154 8.91 -10.64 2.40
C VAL A 154 9.47 -9.37 1.78
N TYR A 155 10.80 -9.27 1.77
CA TYR A 155 11.47 -8.24 1.00
C TYR A 155 12.59 -8.81 0.12
N GLY A 156 12.83 -8.10 -1.00
CA GLY A 156 13.79 -8.49 -2.01
C GLY A 156 13.24 -9.54 -2.98
N THR A 157 13.43 -9.32 -4.28
CA THR A 157 12.82 -10.11 -5.35
C THR A 157 13.19 -11.61 -5.32
N ALA A 158 14.42 -11.93 -4.88
CA ALA A 158 14.85 -13.32 -4.71
C ALA A 158 14.06 -14.05 -3.60
N ASN A 159 13.79 -13.37 -2.49
CA ASN A 159 12.97 -13.93 -1.41
C ASN A 159 11.50 -14.05 -1.81
N VAL A 160 10.99 -13.04 -2.56
CA VAL A 160 9.63 -13.08 -3.12
C VAL A 160 9.45 -14.32 -4.00
N ARG A 161 10.41 -14.61 -4.89
CA ARG A 161 10.39 -15.81 -5.73
C ARG A 161 10.30 -17.08 -4.90
N LYS A 162 11.15 -17.22 -3.87
CA LYS A 162 11.13 -18.38 -2.96
C LYS A 162 9.78 -18.54 -2.27
N LEU A 163 9.17 -17.45 -1.82
CA LEU A 163 7.86 -17.49 -1.18
C LEU A 163 6.77 -17.93 -2.15
N ILE A 164 6.77 -17.37 -3.37
CA ILE A 164 5.81 -17.74 -4.43
C ILE A 164 5.95 -19.24 -4.78
N GLU A 165 7.16 -19.77 -4.89
CA GLU A 165 7.38 -21.19 -5.15
C GLU A 165 6.79 -22.08 -4.06
N LYS A 166 6.93 -21.73 -2.78
CA LYS A 166 6.31 -22.43 -1.67
C LYS A 166 4.78 -22.37 -1.67
N ILE A 167 4.21 -21.23 -2.07
CA ILE A 167 2.76 -21.09 -2.22
C ILE A 167 2.26 -21.96 -3.39
N LYS A 168 2.92 -21.91 -4.54
CA LYS A 168 2.56 -22.68 -5.73
C LYS A 168 2.68 -24.20 -5.52
N SER A 169 3.65 -24.65 -4.74
CA SER A 169 3.83 -26.07 -4.41
C SER A 169 2.83 -26.58 -3.36
N GLY A 170 2.03 -25.70 -2.76
CA GLY A 170 1.13 -26.04 -1.67
C GLY A 170 1.82 -26.26 -0.31
N GLU A 171 3.15 -26.01 -0.22
CA GLU A 171 3.88 -26.13 1.05
C GLU A 171 3.39 -25.10 2.08
N LYS A 172 3.02 -23.91 1.61
CA LYS A 172 2.57 -22.79 2.45
C LYS A 172 1.31 -22.14 1.90
N SER A 173 0.48 -21.66 2.81
CA SER A 173 -0.68 -20.83 2.48
C SER A 173 -0.81 -19.68 3.47
N TYR A 174 -1.17 -18.50 2.98
CA TYR A 174 -1.32 -17.28 3.77
C TYR A 174 -2.61 -16.57 3.41
N HIS A 175 -3.19 -15.88 4.37
CA HIS A 175 -4.33 -15.00 4.17
C HIS A 175 -3.90 -13.63 3.66
N PHE A 176 -2.68 -13.20 4.03
CA PHE A 176 -2.12 -11.94 3.60
C PHE A 176 -0.60 -12.04 3.45
N VAL A 177 -0.05 -11.45 2.38
CA VAL A 177 1.39 -11.38 2.13
C VAL A 177 1.79 -9.93 1.87
N GLU A 178 2.67 -9.39 2.71
CA GLU A 178 3.33 -8.11 2.45
C GLU A 178 4.58 -8.34 1.61
N VAL A 179 4.70 -7.60 0.50
CA VAL A 179 5.86 -7.66 -0.38
C VAL A 179 6.53 -6.30 -0.48
N MET A 180 7.82 -6.23 -0.20
CA MET A 180 8.63 -5.04 -0.42
C MET A 180 9.88 -5.37 -1.25
N THR A 181 10.27 -4.47 -2.17
CA THR A 181 11.44 -4.67 -3.00
C THR A 181 12.74 -4.38 -2.25
N CYS A 182 12.77 -3.30 -1.47
CA CYS A 182 13.97 -2.84 -0.80
C CYS A 182 14.24 -3.60 0.50
N PRO A 183 15.52 -3.91 0.83
CA PRO A 183 15.87 -4.48 2.13
C PRO A 183 15.43 -3.58 3.29
N GLY A 184 14.71 -4.16 4.24
CA GLY A 184 14.17 -3.43 5.39
C GLY A 184 12.93 -2.58 5.09
N GLY A 185 12.42 -2.59 3.86
CA GLY A 185 11.30 -1.77 3.41
C GLY A 185 11.75 -0.43 2.81
N CYS A 186 10.85 0.55 2.74
CA CYS A 186 11.11 1.86 2.13
C CYS A 186 12.26 2.62 2.80
N ILE A 187 12.53 2.38 4.08
CA ILE A 187 13.67 2.97 4.81
C ILE A 187 15.04 2.56 4.22
N GLY A 188 15.09 1.46 3.48
CA GLY A 188 16.24 0.99 2.71
C GLY A 188 16.25 1.42 1.26
N GLY A 189 15.33 2.29 0.86
CA GLY A 189 15.15 2.72 -0.53
C GLY A 189 16.34 3.48 -1.10
N GLY A 190 16.53 3.39 -2.43
CA GLY A 190 17.66 4.01 -3.14
C GLY A 190 17.70 5.54 -3.09
N GLY A 191 16.60 6.19 -2.70
CA GLY A 191 16.49 7.64 -2.52
C GLY A 191 16.83 8.14 -1.12
N GLN A 192 17.14 7.24 -0.19
CA GLN A 192 17.53 7.64 1.16
C GLN A 192 18.96 8.21 1.24
N PRO A 193 19.22 9.17 2.12
CA PRO A 193 20.56 9.63 2.43
C PRO A 193 21.47 8.49 2.89
N LYS A 194 22.73 8.57 2.52
CA LYS A 194 23.78 7.68 3.03
C LYS A 194 24.31 8.22 4.34
N ASP A 195 24.62 7.35 5.26
CA ASP A 195 25.26 7.67 6.52
C ASP A 195 26.74 7.28 6.51
N ARG A 196 27.57 8.03 7.27
CA ARG A 196 29.02 7.76 7.37
C ARG A 196 29.34 6.71 8.40
N GLU A 197 28.63 6.72 9.52
CA GLU A 197 28.82 5.84 10.66
C GLU A 197 28.11 4.50 10.48
N TYR A 198 26.81 4.56 10.16
CA TYR A 198 25.96 3.38 10.00
C TYR A 198 25.82 3.00 8.53
N LYS A 199 26.05 1.73 8.20
CA LYS A 199 25.94 1.19 6.85
C LYS A 199 25.10 -0.08 6.82
N GLY A 200 24.53 -0.37 5.66
CA GLY A 200 23.79 -1.61 5.45
C GLY A 200 22.65 -1.81 6.46
N ASP A 201 22.64 -2.97 7.11
CA ASP A 201 21.57 -3.36 8.02
C ASP A 201 21.60 -2.60 9.35
N ALA A 202 22.77 -2.15 9.81
CA ALA A 202 22.86 -1.29 10.99
C ALA A 202 22.11 0.04 10.81
N LEU A 203 22.26 0.67 9.64
CA LEU A 203 21.52 1.89 9.29
C LEU A 203 20.02 1.64 9.17
N ARG A 204 19.65 0.52 8.52
CA ARG A 204 18.23 0.14 8.39
C ARG A 204 17.59 -0.10 9.76
N ALA A 205 18.28 -0.82 10.66
CA ALA A 205 17.81 -1.07 12.02
C ALA A 205 17.55 0.24 12.79
N LYS A 206 18.46 1.21 12.70
CA LYS A 206 18.27 2.53 13.31
C LYS A 206 17.06 3.28 12.77
N ARG A 207 16.82 3.21 11.47
CA ARG A 207 15.63 3.83 10.85
C ARG A 207 14.35 3.15 11.26
N ILE A 208 14.34 1.81 11.33
CA ILE A 208 13.20 1.02 11.80
C ILE A 208 12.87 1.40 13.25
N GLU A 209 13.87 1.43 14.14
CA GLU A 209 13.71 1.86 15.52
C GLU A 209 13.07 3.25 15.62
N GLY A 210 13.55 4.20 14.80
CA GLY A 210 13.01 5.56 14.77
C GLY A 210 11.53 5.62 14.38
N LEU A 211 11.11 4.84 13.39
CA LEU A 211 9.70 4.82 12.95
C LEU A 211 8.79 4.17 14.01
N TYR A 212 9.20 3.06 14.63
CA TYR A 212 8.41 2.45 15.70
C TYR A 212 8.35 3.36 16.95
N LYS A 213 9.45 4.02 17.32
CA LYS A 213 9.44 5.01 18.39
C LYS A 213 8.48 6.16 18.09
N ARG A 214 8.41 6.58 16.82
CA ARG A 214 7.44 7.60 16.41
C ARG A 214 6.02 7.11 16.54
N ASP A 215 5.70 5.90 16.03
CA ASP A 215 4.38 5.28 16.20
C ASP A 215 3.96 5.22 17.68
N ASP A 216 4.86 4.75 18.54
CA ASP A 216 4.59 4.64 19.99
C ASP A 216 4.30 5.98 20.67
N SER A 217 4.85 7.08 20.15
CA SER A 217 4.64 8.44 20.68
C SER A 217 3.38 9.10 20.15
N MET A 218 2.71 8.53 19.15
CA MET A 218 1.52 9.15 18.54
C MET A 218 0.25 8.75 19.28
N GLN A 219 -0.65 9.71 19.49
CA GLN A 219 -1.98 9.45 20.04
C GLN A 219 -2.86 8.70 19.03
N LEU A 220 -2.82 9.12 17.76
CA LEU A 220 -3.51 8.45 16.67
C LEU A 220 -2.61 7.34 16.11
N ARG A 221 -2.91 6.08 16.46
CA ARG A 221 -2.12 4.92 16.06
C ARG A 221 -2.79 4.05 14.99
N LEU A 222 -4.08 4.23 14.75
CA LEU A 222 -4.89 3.45 13.81
C LEU A 222 -5.26 4.28 12.60
N SER A 223 -5.07 3.76 11.40
CA SER A 223 -5.36 4.49 10.16
C SER A 223 -6.86 4.77 9.97
N HIS A 224 -7.71 3.84 10.39
CA HIS A 224 -9.17 3.97 10.27
C HIS A 224 -9.82 4.91 11.30
N GLU A 225 -9.07 5.34 12.32
CA GLU A 225 -9.50 6.35 13.29
C GLU A 225 -9.09 7.77 12.90
N ASN A 226 -8.38 7.93 11.78
CA ASN A 226 -7.98 9.25 11.30
C ASN A 226 -9.23 10.04 10.87
N PRO A 227 -9.58 11.14 11.56
CA PRO A 227 -10.80 11.89 11.28
C PRO A 227 -10.83 12.49 9.87
N GLU A 228 -9.67 12.83 9.30
CA GLU A 228 -9.59 13.34 7.93
C GLU A 228 -9.87 12.23 6.90
N ILE A 229 -9.47 11.00 7.18
CA ILE A 229 -9.76 9.85 6.32
C ILE A 229 -11.25 9.46 6.45
N ILE A 230 -11.80 9.44 7.66
CA ILE A 230 -13.23 9.20 7.88
C ILE A 230 -14.05 10.20 7.07
N LYS A 231 -13.76 11.48 7.22
CA LYS A 231 -14.44 12.55 6.50
C LYS A 231 -14.29 12.43 4.97
N LEU A 232 -13.13 12.06 4.48
CA LEU A 232 -12.89 11.83 3.06
C LEU A 232 -13.79 10.71 2.50
N TYR A 233 -13.97 9.63 3.26
CA TYR A 233 -14.88 8.56 2.85
C TYR A 233 -16.35 9.02 2.91
N GLU A 234 -16.76 9.70 3.96
CA GLU A 234 -18.13 10.23 4.10
C GLU A 234 -18.51 11.22 2.99
N GLU A 235 -17.59 12.12 2.62
CA GLU A 235 -17.86 13.20 1.66
C GLU A 235 -17.59 12.83 0.19
N PHE A 236 -16.76 11.80 -0.06
CA PHE A 236 -16.30 11.54 -1.42
C PHE A 236 -16.29 10.05 -1.81
N TYR A 237 -15.61 9.20 -1.09
CA TYR A 237 -15.49 7.78 -1.48
C TYR A 237 -16.70 6.92 -1.11
N GLY A 238 -17.52 7.37 -0.17
CA GLY A 238 -18.58 6.56 0.42
C GLY A 238 -18.04 5.59 1.45
N GLU A 239 -17.86 4.34 1.07
CA GLU A 239 -17.34 3.30 1.96
C GLU A 239 -16.08 2.63 1.38
N PRO A 240 -15.27 1.97 2.21
CA PRO A 240 -14.17 1.12 1.72
C PRO A 240 -14.69 0.08 0.73
N LEU A 241 -13.93 -0.12 -0.36
CA LEU A 241 -14.29 -1.01 -1.48
C LEU A 241 -15.48 -0.54 -2.32
N SER A 242 -15.95 0.69 -2.17
CA SER A 242 -16.90 1.27 -3.12
C SER A 242 -16.27 1.36 -4.52
N GLU A 243 -17.11 1.40 -5.55
CA GLU A 243 -16.63 1.52 -6.93
C GLU A 243 -15.71 2.73 -7.14
N LEU A 244 -16.06 3.87 -6.53
CA LEU A 244 -15.24 5.08 -6.61
C LEU A 244 -13.90 4.90 -5.86
N ALA A 245 -13.92 4.28 -4.68
CA ALA A 245 -12.68 3.99 -3.94
C ALA A 245 -11.76 3.06 -4.74
N GLU A 246 -12.30 2.01 -5.37
CA GLU A 246 -11.54 1.10 -6.24
C GLU A 246 -10.93 1.85 -7.43
N GLN A 247 -11.71 2.66 -8.15
CA GLN A 247 -11.23 3.42 -9.30
C GLN A 247 -10.14 4.44 -8.96
N MET A 248 -10.22 5.05 -7.79
CA MET A 248 -9.34 6.16 -7.38
C MET A 248 -8.12 5.72 -6.59
N LEU A 249 -8.21 4.63 -5.84
CA LEU A 249 -7.18 4.21 -4.89
C LEU A 249 -6.38 3.00 -5.37
N HIS A 250 -6.87 2.26 -6.36
CA HIS A 250 -6.21 1.11 -6.94
C HIS A 250 -5.69 1.38 -8.35
N THR A 251 -4.81 0.52 -8.83
CA THR A 251 -4.26 0.56 -10.19
C THR A 251 -4.17 -0.83 -10.76
N VAL A 252 -4.02 -0.92 -12.06
CA VAL A 252 -3.81 -2.18 -12.79
C VAL A 252 -2.34 -2.34 -13.17
N TYR A 253 -1.95 -3.56 -13.51
CA TYR A 253 -0.58 -3.89 -13.88
C TYR A 253 -0.56 -4.57 -15.24
N PHE A 254 0.41 -4.18 -16.06
CA PHE A 254 0.68 -4.78 -17.36
C PHE A 254 2.06 -5.43 -17.37
N ASP A 255 2.21 -6.49 -18.16
CA ASP A 255 3.52 -7.07 -18.41
C ASP A 255 4.38 -6.05 -19.20
N ARG A 256 5.53 -5.72 -18.62
CA ARG A 256 6.51 -4.77 -19.17
C ARG A 256 7.86 -5.44 -19.45
N SER A 257 7.89 -6.75 -19.54
CA SER A 257 9.13 -7.49 -19.84
C SER A 257 9.77 -7.05 -21.14
N ALA A 258 8.96 -6.67 -22.14
CA ALA A 258 9.44 -6.14 -23.41
C ALA A 258 10.21 -4.81 -23.24
N ASP A 259 9.83 -3.95 -22.30
CA ASP A 259 10.51 -2.67 -22.01
C ASP A 259 11.95 -2.89 -21.52
N LEU A 260 12.23 -4.06 -20.98
CA LEU A 260 13.57 -4.46 -20.50
C LEU A 260 14.38 -5.24 -21.53
N GLY A 261 13.92 -5.32 -22.80
CA GLY A 261 14.56 -6.10 -23.85
C GLY A 261 14.43 -7.62 -23.64
N GLY A 262 13.55 -8.04 -22.74
CA GLY A 262 13.21 -9.44 -22.57
C GLY A 262 12.36 -9.96 -23.72
N VAL A 263 12.53 -11.23 -24.08
CA VAL A 263 11.58 -11.91 -24.94
C VAL A 263 10.29 -12.03 -24.13
N TYR A 264 9.20 -11.44 -24.63
CA TYR A 264 7.86 -11.69 -24.11
C TYR A 264 7.59 -13.19 -24.24
N ILE A 265 7.71 -13.91 -23.13
CA ILE A 265 7.15 -15.23 -23.03
C ILE A 265 5.68 -15.00 -22.70
N ALA A 266 4.83 -15.02 -23.73
CA ALA A 266 3.41 -15.06 -23.50
C ALA A 266 3.14 -16.15 -22.45
N PRO A 267 2.42 -15.86 -21.37
CA PRO A 267 1.97 -16.92 -20.48
C PRO A 267 1.33 -17.95 -21.39
N THR A 268 1.84 -19.19 -21.40
CA THR A 268 1.22 -20.27 -22.13
C THR A 268 -0.23 -20.30 -21.70
N GLU A 269 -1.10 -19.75 -22.57
CA GLU A 269 -2.54 -19.71 -22.41
C GLU A 269 -3.04 -19.15 -21.05
N ILE A 270 -2.86 -17.85 -20.80
CA ILE A 270 -4.02 -17.11 -20.33
C ILE A 270 -4.96 -17.14 -21.53
N GLN A 271 -5.88 -18.10 -21.54
CA GLN A 271 -6.99 -18.12 -22.45
C GLN A 271 -7.52 -16.70 -22.52
N SER A 272 -7.58 -16.17 -23.74
CA SER A 272 -8.01 -14.81 -24.02
C SER A 272 -9.16 -14.42 -23.09
N ALA A 273 -9.12 -13.22 -22.53
CA ALA A 273 -10.15 -12.68 -21.64
C ALA A 273 -11.58 -12.69 -22.23
N ALA A 274 -11.75 -13.12 -23.47
CA ALA A 274 -13.00 -13.43 -24.12
C ALA A 274 -13.54 -14.76 -23.57
N GLY A 275 -14.24 -14.70 -22.43
CA GLY A 275 -14.91 -15.85 -21.81
C GLY A 275 -14.69 -16.04 -20.33
N LEU A 276 -13.85 -15.26 -19.70
CA LEU A 276 -13.73 -15.25 -18.23
C LEU A 276 -14.92 -14.49 -17.64
N LYS A 277 -15.59 -15.16 -16.72
CA LYS A 277 -16.66 -14.60 -15.90
C LYS A 277 -16.11 -14.29 -14.53
N GLN A 278 -16.68 -13.29 -13.90
CA GLN A 278 -16.40 -12.96 -12.51
C GLN A 278 -17.53 -13.47 -11.64
N PHE A 279 -17.18 -14.13 -10.54
CA PHE A 279 -18.11 -14.63 -9.53
C PHE A 279 -17.75 -14.00 -8.20
N ARG A 280 -18.68 -13.24 -7.63
CA ARG A 280 -18.48 -12.54 -6.35
C ARG A 280 -19.10 -13.35 -5.21
N CYS A 281 -18.32 -13.58 -4.16
CA CYS A 281 -18.82 -14.13 -2.90
C CYS A 281 -19.75 -13.12 -2.22
N LYS A 282 -21.00 -13.51 -1.98
CA LYS A 282 -22.03 -12.68 -1.31
C LYS A 282 -21.72 -12.39 0.15
N VAL A 283 -20.82 -13.16 0.77
CA VAL A 283 -20.49 -13.02 2.19
C VAL A 283 -19.32 -12.04 2.40
N CYS A 284 -18.24 -12.15 1.63
CA CYS A 284 -17.03 -11.35 1.87
C CYS A 284 -16.59 -10.49 0.69
N GLY A 285 -17.31 -10.55 -0.45
CA GLY A 285 -16.96 -9.77 -1.64
C GLY A 285 -15.79 -10.31 -2.47
N TYR A 286 -15.18 -11.44 -2.07
CA TYR A 286 -14.10 -12.05 -2.85
C TYR A 286 -14.55 -12.35 -4.28
N ILE A 287 -13.72 -12.02 -5.27
CA ILE A 287 -13.99 -12.27 -6.69
C ILE A 287 -13.15 -13.46 -7.17
N TYR A 288 -13.83 -14.47 -7.70
CA TYR A 288 -13.24 -15.55 -8.46
C TYR A 288 -13.37 -15.26 -9.95
N GLU A 289 -12.31 -15.42 -10.71
CA GLU A 289 -12.30 -15.29 -12.17
C GLU A 289 -12.07 -16.64 -12.82
N GLY A 290 -12.99 -17.06 -13.67
CA GLY A 290 -12.92 -18.34 -14.38
C GLY A 290 -14.00 -18.48 -15.45
N VAL A 291 -13.88 -19.49 -16.31
CA VAL A 291 -14.90 -19.79 -17.33
C VAL A 291 -16.23 -20.19 -16.68
N SER A 292 -16.14 -20.86 -15.55
CA SER A 292 -17.25 -21.22 -14.66
C SER A 292 -16.76 -21.33 -13.22
N LEU A 293 -17.66 -21.19 -12.27
CA LEU A 293 -17.36 -21.48 -10.86
C LEU A 293 -17.44 -23.00 -10.63
N PRO A 294 -16.38 -23.67 -10.14
CA PRO A 294 -16.46 -25.10 -9.78
C PRO A 294 -17.52 -25.36 -8.71
N GLU A 295 -18.24 -26.47 -8.82
CA GLU A 295 -19.30 -26.82 -7.86
C GLU A 295 -18.78 -27.04 -6.44
N ASP A 296 -17.53 -27.49 -6.31
CA ASP A 296 -16.84 -27.74 -5.03
C ASP A 296 -15.98 -26.55 -4.58
N TYR A 297 -16.12 -25.38 -5.24
CA TYR A 297 -15.33 -24.21 -4.91
C TYR A 297 -15.64 -23.69 -3.50
N ILE A 298 -14.60 -23.49 -2.71
CA ILE A 298 -14.69 -22.90 -1.38
C ILE A 298 -14.02 -21.53 -1.40
N CYS A 299 -14.73 -20.52 -0.92
CA CYS A 299 -14.19 -19.16 -0.85
C CYS A 299 -12.92 -19.12 0.00
N PRO A 300 -11.77 -18.72 -0.55
CA PRO A 300 -10.51 -18.71 0.19
C PRO A 300 -10.47 -17.67 1.32
N THR A 301 -11.40 -16.72 1.30
CA THR A 301 -11.46 -15.63 2.29
C THR A 301 -12.36 -15.96 3.47
N CYS A 302 -13.54 -16.56 3.24
CA CYS A 302 -14.52 -16.79 4.30
C CYS A 302 -15.00 -18.23 4.43
N GLY A 303 -14.50 -19.16 3.59
CA GLY A 303 -14.77 -20.60 3.71
C GLY A 303 -16.15 -21.07 3.26
N VAL A 304 -16.98 -20.21 2.66
CA VAL A 304 -18.30 -20.61 2.15
C VAL A 304 -18.19 -21.29 0.79
N GLY A 305 -19.16 -22.16 0.47
CA GLY A 305 -19.19 -22.91 -0.77
C GLY A 305 -19.64 -22.09 -1.97
N ALA A 306 -19.61 -22.73 -3.16
CA ALA A 306 -19.94 -22.13 -4.44
C ALA A 306 -21.36 -21.54 -4.50
N GLU A 307 -22.30 -22.07 -3.74
CA GLU A 307 -23.69 -21.59 -3.65
C GLU A 307 -23.84 -20.15 -3.14
N MET A 308 -22.78 -19.66 -2.47
CA MET A 308 -22.73 -18.28 -1.96
C MET A 308 -22.08 -17.31 -2.93
N PHE A 309 -21.85 -17.72 -4.18
CA PHE A 309 -21.32 -16.84 -5.22
C PHE A 309 -22.42 -16.42 -6.20
N GLU A 310 -22.26 -15.23 -6.76
CA GLU A 310 -23.08 -14.71 -7.84
C GLU A 310 -22.20 -14.28 -9.01
N GLU A 311 -22.65 -14.54 -10.23
CA GLU A 311 -21.96 -14.05 -11.43
C GLU A 311 -22.11 -12.51 -11.52
N VAL A 312 -20.99 -11.82 -11.64
CA VAL A 312 -20.94 -10.36 -11.79
C VAL A 312 -20.70 -10.05 -13.26
N ARG A 313 -21.51 -9.18 -13.84
CA ARG A 313 -21.40 -8.76 -15.25
C ARG A 313 -20.34 -7.68 -15.43
#